data_95fced6be2ae25ed7412ff3f5981e80e
#
_entry.id   95fced6be2ae25ed7412ff3f5981e80e
#
_cell.length_a   1.000
_cell.length_b   1.000
_cell.length_c   1.000
_cell.angle_alpha   90.00
_cell.angle_beta   90.00
_cell.angle_gamma   90.00
#
_symmetry.space_group_name_H-M   'P 1'
#
loop_
_entity.id
_entity.type
_entity.pdbx_description
1 polymer ?
#
loop_
_entity_poly.entity_id
_entity_poly.type
_entity_poly.pdbx_seq_one_letter_code
_entity_poly.pdbx_strand_id
1 'polypeptide(L)'
;KVQNTEIGPKTLTVMAGPCAIESSSQLMETAFAVKKSGATFLRGGAYKPRTSPYSFQGLETEGLKYMKEAREATGLSVICEVTSGHAIESAVQYVDMLQIGARNMQNFELLKEAGKTSLPILLKRGLSVTIDEWLNAADYLMSEGNENVVLCERGIRTSESSTRNTLDSSAVPVLIQRTNF
;
A
#
# COMPACT_ATOMS: atom_id res chain seq x y z
N LYS A 1 11.23 4.15 -9.01
CA LYS A 1 12.11 4.51 -7.89
C LYS A 1 11.34 5.37 -6.90
N VAL A 2 11.46 5.09 -5.60
CA VAL A 2 10.79 5.84 -4.51
C VAL A 2 11.91 6.38 -3.62
N GLN A 3 12.04 7.70 -3.55
CA GLN A 3 13.19 8.33 -2.90
C GLN A 3 14.51 7.68 -3.40
N ASN A 4 15.30 7.13 -2.49
CA ASN A 4 16.57 6.46 -2.79
C ASN A 4 16.42 4.95 -3.03
N THR A 5 15.19 4.39 -2.93
CA THR A 5 14.95 2.95 -3.06
C THR A 5 14.42 2.62 -4.46
N GLU A 6 15.08 1.70 -5.13
CA GLU A 6 14.62 1.12 -6.38
C GLU A 6 13.74 -0.10 -6.07
N ILE A 7 12.53 -0.13 -6.65
CA ILE A 7 11.65 -1.29 -6.62
C ILE A 7 11.65 -1.88 -8.03
N GLY A 8 12.08 -3.12 -8.17
CA GLY A 8 12.20 -3.76 -9.47
C GLY A 8 12.71 -5.19 -9.40
N PRO A 9 12.84 -5.88 -10.55
CA PRO A 9 13.10 -7.33 -10.60
C PRO A 9 14.48 -7.74 -10.07
N LYS A 10 15.39 -6.80 -9.89
CA LYS A 10 16.75 -7.06 -9.39
C LYS A 10 16.94 -6.67 -7.92
N THR A 11 15.90 -6.16 -7.27
CA THR A 11 15.98 -5.66 -5.90
C THR A 11 14.97 -6.38 -5.00
N LEU A 12 15.40 -6.75 -3.80
CA LEU A 12 14.50 -7.19 -2.74
C LEU A 12 14.16 -5.97 -1.87
N THR A 13 12.94 -5.45 -2.00
CA THR A 13 12.46 -4.32 -1.21
C THR A 13 11.57 -4.83 -0.08
N VAL A 14 11.93 -4.52 1.16
CA VAL A 14 11.15 -4.89 2.34
C VAL A 14 10.38 -3.67 2.85
N MET A 15 9.05 -3.78 2.84
CA MET A 15 8.11 -2.79 3.38
C MET A 15 7.51 -3.35 4.66
N ALA A 16 7.92 -2.85 5.82
CA ALA A 16 7.49 -3.37 7.12
C ALA A 16 6.94 -2.27 8.02
N GLY A 17 6.08 -2.63 8.96
CA GLY A 17 5.48 -1.70 9.92
C GLY A 17 4.12 -2.13 10.43
N PRO A 18 3.48 -1.33 11.29
CA PRO A 18 2.25 -1.71 11.96
C PRO A 18 1.05 -1.73 11.00
N CYS A 19 0.06 -2.56 11.29
CA CYS A 19 -1.20 -2.54 10.53
C CYS A 19 -1.94 -1.21 10.69
N ALA A 20 -1.97 -0.68 11.91
CA ALA A 20 -2.55 0.62 12.25
C ALA A 20 -1.54 1.45 13.04
N ILE A 21 -1.54 2.75 12.80
CA ILE A 21 -0.82 3.73 13.61
C ILE A 21 -1.74 4.08 14.78
N GLU A 22 -1.31 3.76 15.99
CA GLU A 22 -2.11 3.96 17.20
C GLU A 22 -1.54 5.07 18.10
N SER A 23 -0.23 5.33 18.00
CA SER A 23 0.45 6.42 18.68
C SER A 23 1.79 6.75 18.00
N SER A 24 2.36 7.92 18.29
CA SER A 24 3.69 8.30 17.85
C SER A 24 4.76 7.35 18.40
N SER A 25 4.67 6.99 19.69
CA SER A 25 5.64 6.10 20.33
C SER A 25 5.64 4.70 19.71
N GLN A 26 4.46 4.10 19.46
CA GLN A 26 4.33 2.80 18.80
C GLN A 26 4.98 2.83 17.39
N LEU A 27 4.69 3.88 16.62
CA LEU A 27 5.21 3.99 15.27
C LEU A 27 6.73 4.19 15.25
N MET A 28 7.25 5.04 16.13
CA MET A 28 8.69 5.31 16.23
C MET A 28 9.49 4.07 16.64
N GLU A 29 9.04 3.37 17.69
CA GLU A 29 9.66 2.11 18.11
C GLU A 29 9.70 1.10 16.97
N THR A 30 8.56 0.93 16.28
CA THR A 30 8.46 0.04 15.12
C THR A 30 9.39 0.48 13.99
N ALA A 31 9.45 1.79 13.68
CA ALA A 31 10.28 2.32 12.59
C ALA A 31 11.77 2.04 12.82
N PHE A 32 12.29 2.25 14.02
CA PHE A 32 13.67 1.90 14.35
C PHE A 32 13.93 0.39 14.30
N ALA A 33 13.00 -0.42 14.80
CA ALA A 33 13.12 -1.88 14.78
C ALA A 33 13.17 -2.43 13.35
N VAL A 34 12.23 -2.01 12.47
CA VAL A 34 12.21 -2.49 11.07
C VAL A 34 13.41 -1.98 10.27
N LYS A 35 13.87 -0.74 10.50
CA LYS A 35 15.10 -0.23 9.91
C LYS A 35 16.31 -1.08 10.29
N LYS A 36 16.45 -1.39 11.57
CA LYS A 36 17.54 -2.25 12.08
C LYS A 36 17.49 -3.64 11.45
N SER A 37 16.29 -4.13 11.12
CA SER A 37 16.08 -5.43 10.46
C SER A 37 16.26 -5.38 8.93
N GLY A 38 16.64 -4.25 8.34
CA GLY A 38 16.93 -4.11 6.92
C GLY A 38 15.76 -3.71 6.04
N ALA A 39 14.63 -3.30 6.61
CA ALA A 39 13.54 -2.70 5.83
C ALA A 39 13.98 -1.38 5.20
N THR A 40 13.48 -1.09 4.00
CA THR A 40 13.71 0.16 3.27
C THR A 40 12.48 1.07 3.28
N PHE A 41 11.32 0.51 3.61
CA PHE A 41 10.07 1.24 3.78
C PHE A 41 9.46 0.98 5.16
N LEU A 42 8.93 2.06 5.75
CA LEU A 42 8.00 1.98 6.86
C LEU A 42 6.57 1.99 6.32
N ARG A 43 5.82 0.94 6.61
CA ARG A 43 4.40 0.85 6.27
C ARG A 43 3.57 1.15 7.50
N GLY A 44 2.56 2.00 7.37
CA GLY A 44 1.60 2.28 8.45
C GLY A 44 0.22 2.62 7.90
N GLY A 45 -0.84 2.28 8.63
CA GLY A 45 -2.22 2.63 8.26
C GLY A 45 -2.73 3.77 9.12
N ALA A 46 -2.77 5.01 8.58
CA ALA A 46 -3.40 6.15 9.22
C ALA A 46 -4.92 6.13 9.07
N TYR A 47 -5.40 5.60 7.94
CA TYR A 47 -6.82 5.35 7.66
C TYR A 47 -7.08 3.85 7.72
N LYS A 48 -8.13 3.44 8.44
CA LYS A 48 -8.42 2.01 8.66
C LYS A 48 -9.82 1.64 8.21
N PRO A 49 -9.97 1.03 7.00
CA PRO A 49 -11.26 0.49 6.60
C PRO A 49 -11.59 -0.71 7.48
N ARG A 50 -12.63 -0.59 8.30
CA ARG A 50 -13.07 -1.63 9.23
C ARG A 50 -14.43 -2.17 8.85
N THR A 51 -14.66 -3.45 9.13
CA THR A 51 -15.96 -4.07 8.93
C THR A 51 -16.98 -3.55 9.96
N SER A 52 -16.53 -3.27 11.19
CA SER A 52 -17.37 -2.69 12.25
C SER A 52 -17.12 -1.18 12.36
N PRO A 53 -18.17 -0.35 12.38
CA PRO A 53 -18.03 1.09 12.58
C PRO A 53 -17.56 1.48 13.99
N TYR A 54 -17.66 0.55 14.95
CA TYR A 54 -17.21 0.75 16.33
C TYR A 54 -15.72 0.44 16.56
N SER A 55 -15.04 -0.11 15.53
CA SER A 55 -13.60 -0.36 15.61
C SER A 55 -12.81 0.92 15.37
N PHE A 56 -11.58 0.95 15.83
CA PHE A 56 -10.65 2.06 15.59
C PHE A 56 -10.49 2.35 14.10
N GLN A 57 -10.83 3.57 13.67
CA GLN A 57 -10.84 4.00 12.26
C GLN A 57 -9.50 4.57 11.77
N GLY A 58 -8.54 4.74 12.66
CA GLY A 58 -7.24 5.36 12.38
C GLY A 58 -7.12 6.76 12.97
N LEU A 59 -5.90 7.28 12.98
CA LEU A 59 -5.59 8.63 13.44
C LEU A 59 -5.63 9.67 12.30
N GLU A 60 -5.92 9.23 11.08
CA GLU A 60 -6.03 10.09 9.90
C GLU A 60 -4.80 11.02 9.73
N THR A 61 -5.02 12.32 9.62
CA THR A 61 -3.94 13.31 9.43
C THR A 61 -2.90 13.30 10.54
N GLU A 62 -3.29 13.01 11.78
CA GLU A 62 -2.33 12.89 12.89
C GLU A 62 -1.40 11.70 12.68
N GLY A 63 -1.92 10.55 12.25
CA GLY A 63 -1.12 9.39 11.89
C GLY A 63 -0.17 9.66 10.73
N LEU A 64 -0.57 10.48 9.75
CA LEU A 64 0.30 10.91 8.65
C LEU A 64 1.46 11.79 9.13
N LYS A 65 1.21 12.68 10.09
CA LYS A 65 2.29 13.49 10.71
C LYS A 65 3.31 12.60 11.41
N TYR A 66 2.85 11.59 12.17
CA TYR A 66 3.75 10.63 12.80
C TYR A 66 4.58 9.84 11.78
N MET A 67 4.02 9.50 10.61
CA MET A 67 4.78 8.87 9.53
C MET A 67 5.89 9.77 8.99
N LYS A 68 5.60 11.06 8.80
CA LYS A 68 6.61 12.03 8.39
C LYS A 68 7.74 12.15 9.42
N GLU A 69 7.41 12.27 10.71
CA GLU A 69 8.39 12.30 11.80
C GLU A 69 9.26 11.03 11.81
N ALA A 70 8.65 9.85 11.66
CA ALA A 70 9.35 8.59 11.60
C ALA A 70 10.27 8.49 10.37
N ARG A 71 9.85 9.02 9.21
CA ARG A 71 10.67 9.14 8.01
C ARG A 71 11.90 9.99 8.26
N GLU A 72 11.72 11.17 8.85
CA GLU A 72 12.79 12.11 9.13
C GLU A 72 13.80 11.53 10.13
N ALA A 73 13.32 10.82 11.16
CA ALA A 73 14.17 10.20 12.18
C ALA A 73 14.94 8.96 11.68
N THR A 74 14.36 8.20 10.74
CA THR A 74 14.92 6.92 10.31
C THR A 74 15.52 6.92 8.91
N GLY A 75 15.08 7.83 8.04
CA GLY A 75 15.41 7.83 6.61
C GLY A 75 14.71 6.72 5.81
N LEU A 76 13.72 6.01 6.40
CA LEU A 76 12.88 5.06 5.67
C LEU A 76 11.91 5.81 4.76
N SER A 77 11.67 5.34 3.55
CA SER A 77 10.52 5.77 2.75
C SER A 77 9.22 5.33 3.43
N VAL A 78 8.16 6.12 3.32
CA VAL A 78 6.89 5.81 4.01
C VAL A 78 5.76 5.54 3.03
N ILE A 79 4.95 4.51 3.33
CA ILE A 79 3.79 4.10 2.56
C ILE A 79 2.55 4.02 3.45
N CYS A 80 1.44 4.64 3.01
CA CYS A 80 0.16 4.62 3.70
C CYS A 80 -0.99 4.21 2.79
N GLU A 81 -1.94 3.45 3.34
CA GLU A 81 -3.19 3.13 2.67
C GLU A 81 -4.12 4.34 2.66
N VAL A 82 -4.71 4.63 1.49
CA VAL A 82 -5.74 5.65 1.30
C VAL A 82 -7.07 5.01 0.95
N THR A 83 -8.18 5.61 1.39
CA THR A 83 -9.53 5.03 1.29
C THR A 83 -10.53 5.96 0.60
N SER A 84 -10.16 7.21 0.35
CA SER A 84 -11.01 8.23 -0.27
C SER A 84 -10.15 9.31 -0.91
N GLY A 85 -10.74 10.18 -1.74
CA GLY A 85 -10.07 11.34 -2.31
C GLY A 85 -9.53 12.28 -1.23
N HIS A 86 -10.31 12.55 -0.19
CA HIS A 86 -9.84 13.33 0.95
C HIS A 86 -8.61 12.71 1.65
N ALA A 87 -8.57 11.39 1.77
CA ALA A 87 -7.39 10.70 2.31
C ALA A 87 -6.17 10.85 1.38
N ILE A 88 -6.37 10.85 0.05
CA ILE A 88 -5.31 11.10 -0.93
C ILE A 88 -4.76 12.52 -0.77
N GLU A 89 -5.63 13.53 -0.80
CA GLU A 89 -5.25 14.95 -0.65
C GLU A 89 -4.42 15.20 0.61
N SER A 90 -4.81 14.56 1.70
CA SER A 90 -4.06 14.64 2.97
C SER A 90 -2.73 13.89 2.89
N ALA A 91 -2.73 12.66 2.36
CA ALA A 91 -1.56 11.78 2.41
C ALA A 91 -0.40 12.24 1.53
N VAL A 92 -0.66 12.83 0.35
CA VAL A 92 0.38 13.22 -0.61
C VAL A 92 1.43 14.19 -0.04
N GLN A 93 1.10 14.89 1.03
CA GLN A 93 2.00 15.84 1.70
C GLN A 93 2.97 15.14 2.70
N TYR A 94 2.68 13.91 3.09
CA TYR A 94 3.37 13.24 4.21
C TYR A 94 4.05 11.94 3.83
N VAL A 95 3.60 11.27 2.75
CA VAL A 95 4.08 9.94 2.37
C VAL A 95 4.82 9.94 1.03
N ASP A 96 5.60 8.90 0.79
CA ASP A 96 6.39 8.73 -0.44
C ASP A 96 5.73 7.77 -1.42
N MET A 97 4.72 7.01 -0.98
CA MET A 97 3.98 6.04 -1.77
C MET A 97 2.58 5.85 -1.20
N LEU A 98 1.58 5.76 -2.07
CA LEU A 98 0.21 5.43 -1.70
C LEU A 98 -0.03 3.93 -1.79
N GLN A 99 -0.89 3.40 -0.93
CA GLN A 99 -1.38 2.02 -1.03
C GLN A 99 -2.88 2.01 -1.27
N ILE A 100 -3.32 1.28 -2.29
CA ILE A 100 -4.74 0.94 -2.49
C ILE A 100 -4.96 -0.46 -1.92
N GLY A 101 -5.82 -0.54 -0.91
CA GLY A 101 -6.16 -1.79 -0.24
C GLY A 101 -7.02 -2.71 -1.11
N ALA A 102 -6.99 -4.01 -0.82
CA ALA A 102 -7.73 -5.03 -1.59
C ALA A 102 -9.25 -4.75 -1.69
N ARG A 103 -9.86 -4.15 -0.66
CA ARG A 103 -11.27 -3.77 -0.67
C ARG A 103 -11.61 -2.64 -1.65
N ASN A 104 -10.62 -1.81 -1.98
CA ASN A 104 -10.74 -0.65 -2.86
C ASN A 104 -10.14 -0.89 -4.25
N MET A 105 -9.70 -2.11 -4.58
CA MET A 105 -9.15 -2.40 -5.90
C MET A 105 -10.14 -2.11 -7.04
N GLN A 106 -11.42 -2.28 -6.81
CA GLN A 106 -12.49 -1.99 -7.76
C GLN A 106 -13.22 -0.67 -7.49
N ASN A 107 -12.69 0.18 -6.62
CA ASN A 107 -13.17 1.53 -6.43
C ASN A 107 -12.55 2.44 -7.50
N PHE A 108 -13.08 2.40 -8.71
CA PHE A 108 -12.49 3.03 -9.88
C PHE A 108 -12.39 4.56 -9.75
N GLU A 109 -13.28 5.21 -9.04
CA GLU A 109 -13.17 6.65 -8.78
C GLU A 109 -11.95 6.95 -7.88
N LEU A 110 -11.72 6.13 -6.84
CA LEU A 110 -10.53 6.26 -6.01
C LEU A 110 -9.25 5.98 -6.83
N LEU A 111 -9.27 5.01 -7.74
CA LEU A 111 -8.13 4.72 -8.61
C LEU A 111 -7.81 5.90 -9.53
N LYS A 112 -8.82 6.51 -10.15
CA LYS A 112 -8.62 7.72 -10.97
C LYS A 112 -8.02 8.87 -10.16
N GLU A 113 -8.54 9.13 -8.96
CA GLU A 113 -8.00 10.18 -8.09
C GLU A 113 -6.55 9.88 -7.68
N ALA A 114 -6.24 8.64 -7.32
CA ALA A 114 -4.88 8.24 -7.00
C ALA A 114 -3.95 8.35 -8.22
N GLY A 115 -4.43 7.96 -9.41
CA GLY A 115 -3.70 8.04 -10.67
C GLY A 115 -3.29 9.48 -11.07
N LYS A 116 -4.03 10.50 -10.62
CA LYS A 116 -3.68 11.91 -10.85
C LYS A 116 -2.52 12.39 -9.99
N THR A 117 -2.13 11.63 -8.98
CA THR A 117 -0.98 11.98 -8.14
C THR A 117 0.33 11.58 -8.82
N SER A 118 1.42 12.23 -8.45
CA SER A 118 2.76 11.86 -8.91
C SER A 118 3.42 10.76 -8.04
N LEU A 119 2.77 10.36 -6.94
CA LEU A 119 3.33 9.36 -6.04
C LEU A 119 3.18 7.95 -6.61
N PRO A 120 4.18 7.09 -6.43
CA PRO A 120 4.03 5.67 -6.74
C PRO A 120 2.87 5.04 -5.96
N ILE A 121 2.22 4.05 -6.58
CA ILE A 121 1.03 3.40 -6.01
C ILE A 121 1.27 1.90 -5.88
N LEU A 122 1.08 1.37 -4.67
CA LEU A 122 1.02 -0.07 -4.42
C LEU A 122 -0.43 -0.51 -4.49
N LEU A 123 -0.78 -1.25 -5.54
CA LEU A 123 -2.13 -1.76 -5.78
C LEU A 123 -2.26 -3.20 -5.33
N LYS A 124 -2.99 -3.43 -4.24
CA LYS A 124 -3.28 -4.78 -3.73
C LYS A 124 -4.37 -5.46 -4.54
N ARG A 125 -4.15 -6.74 -4.87
CA ARG A 125 -5.16 -7.60 -5.48
C ARG A 125 -6.39 -7.73 -4.58
N GLY A 126 -7.57 -7.70 -5.18
CA GLY A 126 -8.83 -8.00 -4.50
C GLY A 126 -8.93 -9.47 -4.07
N LEU A 127 -9.85 -9.77 -3.14
CA LEU A 127 -9.94 -11.09 -2.50
C LEU A 127 -10.43 -12.21 -3.41
N SER A 128 -11.20 -11.87 -4.47
CA SER A 128 -11.86 -12.85 -5.35
C SER A 128 -11.82 -12.39 -6.82
N VAL A 129 -10.78 -11.64 -7.19
CA VAL A 129 -10.63 -11.09 -8.53
C VAL A 129 -9.66 -11.90 -9.38
N THR A 130 -9.89 -11.92 -10.67
CA THR A 130 -8.96 -12.49 -11.65
C THR A 130 -7.73 -11.62 -11.81
N ILE A 131 -6.69 -12.17 -12.46
CA ILE A 131 -5.51 -11.37 -12.83
C ILE A 131 -5.90 -10.27 -13.82
N ASP A 132 -6.82 -10.55 -14.77
CA ASP A 132 -7.28 -9.56 -15.74
C ASP A 132 -8.00 -8.38 -15.07
N GLU A 133 -8.87 -8.64 -14.11
CA GLU A 133 -9.52 -7.58 -13.34
C GLU A 133 -8.51 -6.74 -12.54
N TRP A 134 -7.45 -7.36 -12.03
CA TRP A 134 -6.41 -6.66 -11.31
C TRP A 134 -5.55 -5.78 -12.24
N LEU A 135 -5.21 -6.29 -13.44
CA LEU A 135 -4.51 -5.51 -14.47
C LEU A 135 -5.36 -4.34 -14.96
N ASN A 136 -6.67 -4.56 -15.22
CA ASN A 136 -7.58 -3.48 -15.59
C ASN A 136 -7.65 -2.40 -14.49
N ALA A 137 -7.58 -2.78 -13.23
CA ALA A 137 -7.52 -1.80 -12.14
C ALA A 137 -6.20 -0.98 -12.16
N ALA A 138 -5.08 -1.61 -12.54
CA ALA A 138 -3.82 -0.86 -12.77
C ALA A 138 -3.94 0.08 -13.98
N ASP A 139 -4.63 -0.32 -15.03
CA ASP A 139 -4.88 0.53 -16.21
C ASP A 139 -5.67 1.80 -15.85
N TYR A 140 -6.58 1.75 -14.88
CA TYR A 140 -7.25 2.97 -14.38
C TYR A 140 -6.28 3.97 -13.78
N LEU A 141 -5.25 3.51 -13.05
CA LEU A 141 -4.20 4.39 -12.52
C LEU A 141 -3.36 4.99 -13.64
N MET A 142 -2.96 4.15 -14.60
CA MET A 142 -2.10 4.56 -15.74
C MET A 142 -2.83 5.49 -16.71
N SER A 143 -4.13 5.30 -16.91
CA SER A 143 -4.94 6.17 -17.79
C SER A 143 -5.03 7.63 -17.30
N GLU A 144 -4.79 7.86 -16.01
CA GLU A 144 -4.71 9.20 -15.42
C GLU A 144 -3.27 9.77 -15.43
N GLY A 145 -2.31 9.03 -15.99
CA GLY A 145 -0.92 9.46 -16.20
C GLY A 145 0.09 8.93 -15.18
N ASN A 146 -0.31 8.07 -14.24
CA ASN A 146 0.61 7.50 -13.25
C ASN A 146 1.05 6.08 -13.63
N GLU A 147 2.22 5.97 -14.23
CA GLU A 147 2.83 4.68 -14.61
C GLU A 147 3.62 4.02 -13.47
N ASN A 148 3.76 4.69 -12.31
CA ASN A 148 4.52 4.16 -11.17
C ASN A 148 3.65 3.26 -10.31
N VAL A 149 3.23 2.12 -10.85
CA VAL A 149 2.37 1.14 -10.16
C VAL A 149 3.16 -0.08 -9.76
N VAL A 150 2.97 -0.56 -8.54
CA VAL A 150 3.50 -1.83 -8.02
C VAL A 150 2.31 -2.73 -7.68
N LEU A 151 2.27 -3.89 -8.30
CA LEU A 151 1.24 -4.90 -8.02
C LEU A 151 1.61 -5.70 -6.76
N CYS A 152 0.64 -5.91 -5.87
CA CYS A 152 0.85 -6.64 -4.62
C CYS A 152 -0.16 -7.78 -4.46
N GLU A 153 0.30 -9.02 -4.66
CA GLU A 153 -0.47 -10.21 -4.26
C GLU A 153 -0.58 -10.24 -2.73
N ARG A 154 -1.75 -10.59 -2.22
CA ARG A 154 -2.02 -10.58 -0.78
C ARG A 154 -2.85 -11.77 -0.28
N GLY A 155 -3.03 -12.77 -1.12
CA GLY A 155 -3.88 -13.91 -0.89
C GLY A 155 -5.34 -13.69 -1.31
N ILE A 156 -5.94 -14.73 -1.83
CA ILE A 156 -7.31 -14.79 -2.31
C ILE A 156 -8.20 -15.58 -1.34
N ARG A 157 -9.49 -15.33 -1.39
CA ARG A 157 -10.48 -16.13 -0.68
C ARG A 157 -10.72 -17.43 -1.45
N THR A 158 -10.65 -18.55 -0.74
CA THR A 158 -10.95 -19.89 -1.28
C THR A 158 -11.99 -20.58 -0.40
N SER A 159 -12.30 -21.84 -0.70
CA SER A 159 -13.15 -22.69 0.14
C SER A 159 -12.50 -23.11 1.46
N GLU A 160 -11.17 -22.95 1.58
CA GLU A 160 -10.44 -23.28 2.82
C GLU A 160 -10.76 -22.25 3.91
N SER A 161 -11.20 -22.73 5.06
CA SER A 161 -11.59 -21.90 6.20
C SER A 161 -10.57 -21.88 7.35
N SER A 162 -9.58 -22.79 7.32
CA SER A 162 -8.52 -22.85 8.34
C SER A 162 -7.53 -21.69 8.25
N THR A 163 -7.45 -21.05 7.08
CA THR A 163 -6.63 -19.87 6.83
C THR A 163 -7.50 -18.72 6.36
N ARG A 164 -7.12 -17.49 6.71
CA ARG A 164 -7.88 -16.29 6.28
C ARG A 164 -7.88 -16.12 4.77
N ASN A 165 -6.75 -16.37 4.12
CA ASN A 165 -6.57 -16.27 2.67
C ASN A 165 -5.52 -17.27 2.21
N THR A 166 -5.63 -17.70 0.96
CA THR A 166 -4.66 -18.56 0.30
C THR A 166 -3.76 -17.73 -0.61
N LEU A 167 -2.45 -17.83 -0.43
CA LEU A 167 -1.50 -17.14 -1.30
C LEU A 167 -1.52 -17.78 -2.70
N ASP A 168 -1.83 -16.97 -3.71
CA ASP A 168 -1.73 -17.37 -5.13
C ASP A 168 -0.34 -17.04 -5.66
N SER A 169 0.62 -17.91 -5.36
CA SER A 169 2.00 -17.75 -5.85
C SER A 169 2.11 -17.85 -7.37
N SER A 170 1.15 -18.50 -8.05
CA SER A 170 1.10 -18.61 -9.51
C SER A 170 0.82 -17.28 -10.20
N ALA A 171 0.19 -16.34 -9.51
CA ALA A 171 -0.08 -15.01 -10.06
C ALA A 171 1.21 -14.28 -10.45
N VAL A 172 2.29 -14.45 -9.68
CA VAL A 172 3.55 -13.73 -9.92
C VAL A 172 4.18 -14.07 -11.28
N PRO A 173 4.45 -15.33 -11.64
CA PRO A 173 5.01 -15.65 -12.95
C PRO A 173 4.06 -15.29 -14.10
N VAL A 174 2.74 -15.37 -13.92
CA VAL A 174 1.77 -14.97 -14.94
C VAL A 174 1.87 -13.46 -15.19
N LEU A 175 1.96 -12.65 -14.14
CA LEU A 175 2.12 -11.20 -14.26
C LEU A 175 3.43 -10.84 -14.96
N ILE A 176 4.55 -11.46 -14.58
CA ILE A 176 5.87 -11.24 -15.21
C ILE A 176 5.82 -11.53 -16.73
N GLN A 177 5.08 -12.55 -17.17
CA GLN A 177 4.92 -12.88 -18.58
C GLN A 177 4.02 -11.91 -19.35
N ARG A 178 3.08 -11.27 -18.69
CA ARG A 178 2.03 -10.45 -19.30
C ARG A 178 2.27 -8.94 -19.20
N THR A 179 3.17 -8.51 -18.36
CA THR A 179 3.38 -7.10 -18.03
C THR A 179 4.85 -6.77 -17.86
N ASN A 180 5.14 -5.47 -17.82
CA ASN A 180 6.46 -4.93 -17.47
C ASN A 180 6.49 -4.34 -16.04
N PHE A 181 5.48 -4.69 -15.20
CA PHE A 181 5.41 -4.24 -13.81
C PHE A 181 6.46 -4.92 -12.92
#